data_60c4efc420f064683b6e9d254abe2989
#
_entry.id   60c4efc420f064683b6e9d254abe2989
#
_cell.length_a   1.000
_cell.length_b   1.000
_cell.length_c   1.000
_cell.angle_alpha   90.00
_cell.angle_beta   90.00
_cell.angle_gamma   90.00
#
_symmetry.space_group_name_H-M   'P 1'
#
loop_
_entity.id
_entity.type
_entity.pdbx_description
1 polymer ?
#
loop_
_entity_poly.entity_id
_entity_poly.type
_entity_poly.pdbx_seq_one_letter_code
_entity_poly.pdbx_strand_id
1 'polypeptide(L)'
;LTKVAEDVGASLADMIVLAGNVAIEKASGAKVTFHTGRGDATEDQTDAESFAVLEPLADGFRNYQKTEYSVSPEEMLVDKSQLLGLTAHEMTVLVGGMRSLGITKDNLGNFSEDNNTLDNEFFKKLLDMNVSWRPDGNNSYEGVDKSSGEVVRTASRVDLVFGSNSQLRSLAEVYASDDATDKFVSDFIAAWNKVMNADRFDK
;
A
#
# COMPACT_ATOMS: atom_id res chain seq x y z
N LEU A 1 1.55 20.40 -7.47
CA LEU A 1 2.42 19.77 -8.47
C LEU A 1 2.32 20.43 -9.83
N THR A 2 1.11 20.79 -10.32
CA THR A 2 0.90 21.41 -11.65
C THR A 2 1.80 22.62 -11.88
N LYS A 3 1.80 23.58 -10.94
CA LYS A 3 2.66 24.77 -11.04
C LYS A 3 4.16 24.41 -11.11
N VAL A 4 4.60 23.42 -10.35
CA VAL A 4 6.00 22.96 -10.39
C VAL A 4 6.33 22.31 -11.72
N ALA A 5 5.42 21.49 -12.26
CA ALA A 5 5.57 20.88 -13.58
C ALA A 5 5.74 21.95 -14.68
N GLU A 6 4.89 22.98 -14.68
CA GLU A 6 4.96 24.11 -15.60
C GLU A 6 6.30 24.88 -15.47
N ASP A 7 6.72 25.19 -14.22
CA ASP A 7 7.95 25.95 -13.96
C ASP A 7 9.22 25.23 -14.44
N VAL A 8 9.23 23.88 -14.45
CA VAL A 8 10.38 23.07 -14.89
C VAL A 8 10.24 22.48 -16.28
N GLY A 9 9.09 22.64 -16.93
CA GLY A 9 8.82 22.08 -18.26
C GLY A 9 8.71 20.54 -18.28
N ALA A 10 8.21 19.95 -17.19
CA ALA A 10 7.97 18.50 -17.08
C ALA A 10 6.48 18.18 -17.19
N SER A 11 6.14 16.92 -17.49
CA SER A 11 4.75 16.47 -17.44
C SER A 11 4.24 16.37 -16.01
N LEU A 12 2.95 16.58 -15.81
CA LEU A 12 2.31 16.39 -14.50
C LEU A 12 2.41 14.91 -14.07
N ALA A 13 2.30 13.98 -15.00
CA ALA A 13 2.46 12.54 -14.76
C ALA A 13 3.84 12.20 -14.18
N ASP A 14 4.92 12.73 -14.77
CA ASP A 14 6.27 12.56 -14.20
C ASP A 14 6.40 13.23 -12.83
N MET A 15 5.80 14.40 -12.64
CA MET A 15 5.85 15.07 -11.33
C MET A 15 5.10 14.33 -10.22
N ILE A 16 4.01 13.62 -10.54
CA ILE A 16 3.28 12.79 -9.58
C ILE A 16 4.16 11.62 -9.13
N VAL A 17 4.78 10.91 -10.07
CA VAL A 17 5.68 9.78 -9.75
C VAL A 17 6.91 10.26 -8.96
N LEU A 18 7.52 11.37 -9.39
CA LEU A 18 8.67 11.95 -8.70
C LEU A 18 8.33 12.35 -7.26
N ALA A 19 7.17 12.96 -7.03
CA ALA A 19 6.73 13.34 -5.70
C ALA A 19 6.57 12.13 -4.77
N GLY A 20 6.01 11.03 -5.29
CA GLY A 20 5.93 9.76 -4.57
C GLY A 20 7.30 9.19 -4.22
N ASN A 21 8.23 9.19 -5.19
CA ASN A 21 9.60 8.72 -4.97
C ASN A 21 10.32 9.55 -3.90
N VAL A 22 10.22 10.88 -3.97
CA VAL A 22 10.83 11.79 -2.97
C VAL A 22 10.24 11.56 -1.57
N ALA A 23 8.94 11.31 -1.47
CA ALA A 23 8.31 10.98 -0.19
C ALA A 23 8.88 9.67 0.40
N ILE A 24 9.04 8.63 -0.43
CA ILE A 24 9.63 7.34 -0.02
C ILE A 24 11.11 7.51 0.34
N GLU A 25 11.90 8.24 -0.45
CA GLU A 25 13.30 8.55 -0.13
C GLU A 25 13.42 9.23 1.24
N LYS A 26 12.54 10.20 1.50
CA LYS A 26 12.54 10.91 2.78
C LYS A 26 12.16 10.00 3.96
N ALA A 27 11.19 9.10 3.76
CA ALA A 27 10.71 8.21 4.80
C ALA A 27 11.66 7.02 5.07
N SER A 28 12.43 6.59 4.06
CA SER A 28 13.32 5.43 4.15
C SER A 28 14.79 5.77 4.31
N GLY A 29 15.20 6.98 3.92
CA GLY A 29 16.62 7.34 3.77
C GLY A 29 17.32 6.67 2.57
N ALA A 30 16.62 5.82 1.83
CA ALA A 30 17.14 5.10 0.67
C ALA A 30 16.87 5.88 -0.63
N LYS A 31 17.58 5.52 -1.70
CA LYS A 31 17.36 6.09 -3.04
C LYS A 31 16.30 5.32 -3.81
N VAL A 32 15.42 6.06 -4.49
CA VAL A 32 14.38 5.50 -5.38
C VAL A 32 14.68 5.91 -6.83
N THR A 33 14.79 4.93 -7.71
CA THR A 33 15.06 5.17 -9.12
C THR A 33 13.87 5.89 -9.78
N PHE A 34 14.14 6.96 -10.52
CA PHE A 34 13.14 7.70 -11.26
C PHE A 34 13.38 7.62 -12.76
N HIS A 35 12.34 7.27 -13.51
CA HIS A 35 12.36 7.25 -14.97
C HIS A 35 11.38 8.31 -15.50
N THR A 36 11.91 9.24 -16.26
CA THR A 36 11.17 10.33 -16.91
C THR A 36 10.58 9.92 -18.25
N GLY A 37 9.73 10.78 -18.82
CA GLY A 37 9.25 10.67 -20.20
C GLY A 37 7.78 10.25 -20.31
N ARG A 38 6.99 10.36 -19.25
CA ARG A 38 5.53 10.30 -19.33
C ARG A 38 5.01 11.59 -19.96
N GLY A 39 4.00 11.45 -20.81
CA GLY A 39 3.24 12.59 -21.35
C GLY A 39 1.93 12.77 -20.62
N ASP A 40 1.41 13.99 -20.65
CA ASP A 40 0.07 14.29 -20.19
C ASP A 40 -0.90 14.22 -21.37
N ALA A 41 -2.06 13.57 -21.19
CA ALA A 41 -3.13 13.57 -22.17
C ALA A 41 -3.86 14.91 -22.16
N THR A 42 -4.25 15.39 -23.34
CA THR A 42 -5.14 16.52 -23.49
C THR A 42 -6.60 16.09 -23.33
N GLU A 43 -7.53 17.04 -23.19
CA GLU A 43 -8.96 16.76 -22.99
C GLU A 43 -9.53 15.93 -24.16
N ASP A 44 -9.17 16.26 -25.40
CA ASP A 44 -9.59 15.55 -26.61
C ASP A 44 -8.93 14.16 -26.79
N GLN A 45 -7.85 13.87 -26.08
CA GLN A 45 -7.23 12.53 -25.99
C GLN A 45 -7.80 11.69 -24.86
N THR A 46 -8.66 12.28 -24.03
CA THR A 46 -9.20 11.65 -22.82
C THR A 46 -10.64 11.21 -23.06
N ASP A 47 -10.93 9.92 -22.99
CA ASP A 47 -12.29 9.39 -22.97
C ASP A 47 -12.86 9.47 -21.56
N ALA A 48 -13.40 10.64 -21.21
CA ALA A 48 -13.91 10.92 -19.86
C ALA A 48 -15.12 10.05 -19.49
N GLU A 49 -15.94 9.62 -20.48
CA GLU A 49 -17.11 8.78 -20.23
C GLU A 49 -16.69 7.37 -19.75
N SER A 50 -15.56 6.86 -20.22
CA SER A 50 -15.03 5.57 -19.80
C SER A 50 -14.53 5.55 -18.36
N PHE A 51 -14.18 6.69 -17.76
CA PHE A 51 -13.68 6.74 -16.39
C PHE A 51 -14.73 6.30 -15.37
N ALA A 52 -16.00 6.56 -15.60
CA ALA A 52 -17.06 6.11 -14.69
C ALA A 52 -17.13 4.58 -14.56
N VAL A 53 -16.84 3.87 -15.64
CA VAL A 53 -16.80 2.40 -15.71
C VAL A 53 -15.48 1.83 -15.18
N LEU A 54 -14.37 2.54 -15.42
CA LEU A 54 -13.01 2.14 -15.04
C LEU A 54 -12.61 2.62 -13.63
N GLU A 55 -13.43 3.44 -12.99
CA GLU A 55 -13.15 3.93 -11.64
C GLU A 55 -12.94 2.75 -10.67
N PRO A 56 -11.83 2.71 -9.91
CA PRO A 56 -11.59 1.65 -8.95
C PRO A 56 -12.70 1.60 -7.89
N LEU A 57 -13.34 0.46 -7.75
CA LEU A 57 -14.38 0.22 -6.77
C LEU A 57 -13.81 -0.22 -5.42
N ALA A 58 -12.64 -0.82 -5.44
CA ALA A 58 -11.88 -1.23 -4.27
C ALA A 58 -10.39 -1.14 -4.55
N ASP A 59 -9.61 -0.86 -3.51
CA ASP A 59 -8.16 -0.87 -3.54
C ASP A 59 -7.62 -1.34 -2.18
N GLY A 60 -7.26 -2.61 -2.08
CA GLY A 60 -6.73 -3.21 -0.87
C GLY A 60 -5.39 -2.62 -0.43
N PHE A 61 -4.60 -2.06 -1.35
CA PHE A 61 -3.36 -1.37 -1.00
C PHE A 61 -3.60 -0.13 -0.11
N ARG A 62 -4.74 0.56 -0.29
CA ARG A 62 -5.15 1.74 0.48
C ARG A 62 -6.35 1.51 1.41
N ASN A 63 -6.78 0.28 1.59
CA ASN A 63 -8.02 -0.06 2.32
C ASN A 63 -9.28 0.64 1.79
N TYR A 64 -9.29 1.04 0.52
CA TYR A 64 -10.41 1.70 -0.10
C TYR A 64 -11.44 0.70 -0.58
N GLN A 65 -12.70 0.90 -0.21
CA GLN A 65 -13.84 0.16 -0.72
C GLN A 65 -15.03 1.10 -0.86
N LYS A 66 -15.58 1.22 -2.07
CA LYS A 66 -16.67 2.17 -2.38
C LYS A 66 -18.01 1.70 -1.84
N THR A 67 -18.30 0.41 -2.00
CA THR A 67 -19.54 -0.24 -1.56
C THR A 67 -19.24 -1.67 -1.08
N GLU A 68 -20.24 -2.33 -0.52
CA GLU A 68 -20.15 -3.77 -0.26
C GLU A 68 -20.26 -4.56 -1.57
N TYR A 69 -19.45 -5.61 -1.66
CA TYR A 69 -19.43 -6.54 -2.79
C TYR A 69 -19.64 -7.96 -2.31
N SER A 70 -20.07 -8.84 -3.21
CA SER A 70 -20.11 -10.28 -2.97
C SER A 70 -18.73 -10.94 -2.90
N VAL A 71 -17.73 -10.30 -3.53
CA VAL A 71 -16.32 -10.70 -3.47
C VAL A 71 -15.65 -10.03 -2.26
N SER A 72 -14.85 -10.78 -1.52
CA SER A 72 -14.19 -10.26 -0.33
C SER A 72 -13.11 -9.23 -0.67
N PRO A 73 -12.83 -8.26 0.22
CA PRO A 73 -11.79 -7.26 0.00
C PRO A 73 -10.40 -7.85 -0.23
N GLU A 74 -10.07 -8.94 0.43
CA GLU A 74 -8.80 -9.66 0.26
C GLU A 74 -8.69 -10.35 -1.10
N GLU A 75 -9.78 -10.89 -1.65
CA GLU A 75 -9.79 -11.44 -3.02
C GLU A 75 -9.62 -10.32 -4.06
N MET A 76 -10.28 -9.17 -3.87
CA MET A 76 -10.09 -8.00 -4.73
C MET A 76 -8.66 -7.43 -4.67
N LEU A 77 -7.97 -7.52 -3.51
CA LEU A 77 -6.54 -7.19 -3.42
C LEU A 77 -5.69 -8.11 -4.28
N VAL A 78 -5.94 -9.42 -4.21
CA VAL A 78 -5.20 -10.42 -5.01
C VAL A 78 -5.43 -10.19 -6.50
N ASP A 79 -6.67 -9.96 -6.93
CA ASP A 79 -7.01 -9.66 -8.32
C ASP A 79 -6.27 -8.41 -8.82
N LYS A 80 -6.29 -7.31 -8.06
CA LYS A 80 -5.54 -6.10 -8.39
C LYS A 80 -4.03 -6.34 -8.44
N SER A 81 -3.50 -7.14 -7.55
CA SER A 81 -2.07 -7.48 -7.55
C SER A 81 -1.69 -8.26 -8.81
N GLN A 82 -2.54 -9.18 -9.26
CA GLN A 82 -2.35 -9.92 -10.51
C GLN A 82 -2.41 -9.00 -11.73
N LEU A 83 -3.35 -8.06 -11.78
CA LEU A 83 -3.43 -7.05 -12.84
C LEU A 83 -2.17 -6.18 -12.92
N LEU A 84 -1.54 -5.88 -11.78
CA LEU A 84 -0.27 -5.17 -11.70
C LEU A 84 0.96 -6.07 -11.93
N GLY A 85 0.77 -7.37 -12.15
CA GLY A 85 1.85 -8.34 -12.34
C GLY A 85 2.68 -8.58 -11.07
N LEU A 86 2.12 -8.32 -9.89
CA LEU A 86 2.81 -8.47 -8.61
C LEU A 86 2.80 -9.92 -8.12
N THR A 87 3.90 -10.35 -7.55
CA THR A 87 3.98 -11.57 -6.76
C THR A 87 3.35 -11.38 -5.38
N ALA A 88 3.06 -12.46 -4.67
CA ALA A 88 2.59 -12.40 -3.28
C ALA A 88 3.57 -11.64 -2.37
N HIS A 89 4.87 -11.78 -2.61
CA HIS A 89 5.93 -11.07 -1.92
C HIS A 89 5.85 -9.54 -2.16
N GLU A 90 5.80 -9.11 -3.42
CA GLU A 90 5.69 -7.69 -3.79
C GLU A 90 4.38 -7.08 -3.27
N MET A 91 3.26 -7.80 -3.34
CA MET A 91 2.00 -7.39 -2.75
C MET A 91 2.12 -7.18 -1.23
N THR A 92 2.78 -8.11 -0.53
CA THR A 92 2.95 -8.05 0.93
C THR A 92 3.75 -6.81 1.35
N VAL A 93 4.88 -6.55 0.71
CA VAL A 93 5.70 -5.38 1.09
C VAL A 93 5.01 -4.06 0.74
N LEU A 94 4.29 -3.98 -0.38
CA LEU A 94 3.54 -2.78 -0.73
C LEU A 94 2.43 -2.49 0.27
N VAL A 95 1.65 -3.49 0.67
CA VAL A 95 0.61 -3.29 1.70
C VAL A 95 1.25 -2.84 3.01
N GLY A 96 2.26 -3.53 3.51
CA GLY A 96 2.94 -3.17 4.76
C GLY A 96 3.52 -1.77 4.75
N GLY A 97 4.18 -1.36 3.67
CA GLY A 97 4.75 -0.02 3.53
C GLY A 97 3.70 1.08 3.40
N MET A 98 2.63 0.83 2.66
CA MET A 98 1.50 1.77 2.60
C MET A 98 0.89 1.99 3.98
N ARG A 99 0.78 0.93 4.81
CA ARG A 99 0.29 1.03 6.20
C ARG A 99 1.25 1.81 7.09
N SER A 100 2.56 1.55 7.02
CA SER A 100 3.53 2.28 7.84
C SER A 100 3.58 3.77 7.50
N LEU A 101 3.34 4.12 6.24
CA LEU A 101 3.25 5.51 5.78
C LEU A 101 1.88 6.16 6.02
N GLY A 102 0.94 5.47 6.66
CA GLY A 102 -0.40 5.98 6.92
C GLY A 102 -1.27 6.15 5.67
N ILE A 103 -0.88 5.54 4.55
CA ILE A 103 -1.63 5.59 3.30
C ILE A 103 -2.72 4.51 3.33
N THR A 104 -3.75 4.78 4.08
CA THR A 104 -4.87 3.87 4.31
C THR A 104 -6.14 4.66 4.63
N LYS A 105 -7.29 4.13 4.22
CA LYS A 105 -8.57 4.74 4.55
C LYS A 105 -8.94 4.45 6.00
N ASP A 106 -9.53 5.43 6.67
CA ASP A 106 -10.06 5.33 8.04
C ASP A 106 -9.01 4.86 9.08
N ASN A 107 -7.73 5.07 8.76
CA ASN A 107 -6.58 4.68 9.59
C ASN A 107 -6.47 3.16 9.88
N LEU A 108 -7.19 2.31 9.14
CA LEU A 108 -7.17 0.87 9.33
C LEU A 108 -5.81 0.27 8.96
N GLY A 109 -5.26 -0.58 9.81
CA GLY A 109 -3.97 -1.23 9.59
C GLY A 109 -2.75 -0.32 9.77
N ASN A 110 -2.95 0.95 10.11
CA ASN A 110 -1.86 1.84 10.47
C ASN A 110 -1.44 1.57 11.92
N PHE A 111 -0.34 0.86 12.07
CA PHE A 111 0.19 0.47 13.38
C PHE A 111 1.46 1.23 13.75
N SER A 112 1.98 2.06 12.85
CA SER A 112 3.16 2.90 13.10
C SER A 112 2.78 4.11 13.96
N GLU A 113 3.67 4.49 14.86
CA GLU A 113 3.54 5.71 15.66
C GLU A 113 3.97 6.95 14.88
N ASP A 114 4.83 6.78 13.87
CA ASP A 114 5.33 7.82 12.98
C ASP A 114 5.10 7.46 11.50
N ASN A 115 4.13 8.09 10.88
CA ASN A 115 3.81 7.91 9.46
C ASN A 115 4.83 8.54 8.49
N ASN A 116 5.92 9.12 9.01
CA ASN A 116 7.01 9.67 8.17
C ASN A 116 8.15 8.66 7.97
N THR A 117 8.06 7.49 8.57
CA THR A 117 9.10 6.45 8.50
C THR A 117 8.57 5.21 7.80
N LEU A 118 9.26 4.75 6.77
CA LEU A 118 9.00 3.47 6.13
C LEU A 118 9.67 2.36 6.94
N ASP A 119 8.88 1.66 7.75
CA ASP A 119 9.33 0.63 8.67
C ASP A 119 8.53 -0.68 8.55
N ASN A 120 8.94 -1.70 9.27
CA ASN A 120 8.31 -3.02 9.30
C ASN A 120 7.33 -3.22 10.48
N GLU A 121 6.94 -2.16 11.17
CA GLU A 121 6.06 -2.20 12.35
C GLU A 121 4.68 -2.82 12.04
N PHE A 122 4.17 -2.63 10.81
CA PHE A 122 2.92 -3.28 10.39
C PHE A 122 2.96 -4.79 10.65
N PHE A 123 4.03 -5.47 10.24
CA PHE A 123 4.16 -6.92 10.40
C PHE A 123 4.37 -7.34 11.85
N LYS A 124 5.20 -6.62 12.60
CA LYS A 124 5.44 -6.89 14.03
C LYS A 124 4.16 -6.79 14.83
N LYS A 125 3.42 -5.71 14.62
CA LYS A 125 2.16 -5.44 15.34
C LYS A 125 1.01 -6.35 14.89
N LEU A 126 0.96 -6.73 13.60
CA LEU A 126 -0.03 -7.67 13.09
C LEU A 126 0.12 -9.06 13.72
N LEU A 127 1.35 -9.51 13.92
CA LEU A 127 1.68 -10.83 14.43
C LEU A 127 1.81 -10.89 15.96
N ASP A 128 1.53 -9.78 16.66
CA ASP A 128 1.59 -9.71 18.11
C ASP A 128 0.59 -10.68 18.76
N MET A 129 1.12 -11.71 19.41
CA MET A 129 0.31 -12.75 20.07
C MET A 129 -0.39 -12.29 21.34
N ASN A 130 -0.08 -11.10 21.87
CA ASN A 130 -0.78 -10.51 23.01
C ASN A 130 -2.09 -9.83 22.60
N VAL A 131 -2.34 -9.68 21.32
CA VAL A 131 -3.55 -9.07 20.76
C VAL A 131 -4.49 -10.14 20.21
N SER A 132 -5.77 -10.02 20.48
CA SER A 132 -6.83 -10.79 19.86
C SER A 132 -7.71 -9.88 19.01
N TRP A 133 -8.10 -10.37 17.84
CA TRP A 133 -8.93 -9.62 16.90
C TRP A 133 -10.41 -9.96 17.07
N ARG A 134 -11.28 -8.95 17.09
CA ARG A 134 -12.74 -9.11 17.08
C ARG A 134 -13.35 -8.22 16.00
N PRO A 135 -14.43 -8.65 15.34
CA PRO A 135 -15.13 -7.82 14.35
C PRO A 135 -15.70 -6.54 14.98
N ASP A 136 -15.56 -5.42 14.26
CA ASP A 136 -16.15 -4.12 14.57
C ASP A 136 -16.81 -3.51 13.31
N GLY A 137 -17.65 -4.28 12.64
CA GLY A 137 -18.32 -3.90 11.39
C GLY A 137 -18.00 -4.83 10.23
N ASN A 138 -18.36 -4.43 9.02
CA ASN A 138 -18.29 -5.31 7.85
C ASN A 138 -16.87 -5.58 7.36
N ASN A 139 -15.97 -4.62 7.48
CA ASN A 139 -14.58 -4.71 7.02
C ASN A 139 -13.58 -4.19 8.04
N SER A 140 -13.99 -3.98 9.27
CA SER A 140 -13.15 -3.50 10.36
C SER A 140 -13.08 -4.47 11.52
N TYR A 141 -11.95 -4.48 12.20
CA TYR A 141 -11.66 -5.31 13.34
C TYR A 141 -10.91 -4.48 14.39
N GLU A 142 -11.25 -4.72 15.65
CA GLU A 142 -10.51 -4.22 16.79
C GLU A 142 -9.50 -5.25 17.27
N GLY A 143 -8.26 -4.82 17.45
CA GLY A 143 -7.21 -5.55 18.14
C GLY A 143 -7.26 -5.23 19.62
N VAL A 144 -7.59 -6.22 20.44
CA VAL A 144 -7.76 -6.11 21.89
C VAL A 144 -6.57 -6.72 22.59
N ASP A 145 -5.90 -5.96 23.44
CA ASP A 145 -4.86 -6.47 24.32
C ASP A 145 -5.46 -7.48 25.33
N LYS A 146 -4.89 -8.67 25.37
CA LYS A 146 -5.41 -9.79 26.19
C LYS A 146 -5.27 -9.56 27.70
N SER A 147 -4.34 -8.71 28.11
CA SER A 147 -4.07 -8.45 29.52
C SER A 147 -4.94 -7.33 30.09
N SER A 148 -5.12 -6.25 29.33
CA SER A 148 -5.90 -5.09 29.75
C SER A 148 -7.35 -5.13 29.29
N GLY A 149 -7.66 -5.83 28.19
CA GLY A 149 -8.95 -5.81 27.55
C GLY A 149 -9.22 -4.54 26.75
N GLU A 150 -8.23 -3.67 26.61
CA GLU A 150 -8.36 -2.40 25.87
C GLU A 150 -8.15 -2.60 24.37
N VAL A 151 -8.84 -1.79 23.56
CA VAL A 151 -8.61 -1.72 22.11
C VAL A 151 -7.33 -0.94 21.88
N VAL A 152 -6.33 -1.58 21.28
CA VAL A 152 -5.00 -0.99 21.04
C VAL A 152 -4.75 -0.65 19.57
N ARG A 153 -5.53 -1.22 18.64
CA ARG A 153 -5.38 -0.97 17.20
C ARG A 153 -6.61 -1.41 16.43
N THR A 154 -6.71 -0.97 15.17
CA THR A 154 -7.79 -1.37 14.26
C THR A 154 -7.20 -1.86 12.93
N ALA A 155 -7.87 -2.81 12.28
CA ALA A 155 -7.43 -3.39 11.03
C ALA A 155 -8.62 -3.70 10.12
N SER A 156 -8.37 -3.84 8.83
CA SER A 156 -9.33 -4.37 7.87
C SER A 156 -9.18 -5.88 7.69
N ARG A 157 -10.11 -6.50 6.95
CA ARG A 157 -9.97 -7.89 6.48
C ARG A 157 -8.70 -8.07 5.64
N VAL A 158 -8.39 -7.06 4.79
CA VAL A 158 -7.17 -7.05 3.97
C VAL A 158 -5.91 -7.11 4.83
N ASP A 159 -5.88 -6.39 5.94
CA ASP A 159 -4.72 -6.41 6.84
C ASP A 159 -4.58 -7.77 7.54
N LEU A 160 -5.69 -8.30 8.02
CA LEU A 160 -5.68 -9.55 8.80
C LEU A 160 -5.35 -10.79 7.96
N VAL A 161 -5.58 -10.78 6.65
CA VAL A 161 -5.22 -11.93 5.80
C VAL A 161 -3.71 -12.21 5.80
N PHE A 162 -2.88 -11.18 6.00
CA PHE A 162 -1.42 -11.33 6.13
C PHE A 162 -0.99 -12.01 7.44
N GLY A 163 -1.87 -12.08 8.43
CA GLY A 163 -1.66 -12.84 9.66
C GLY A 163 -2.36 -14.21 9.69
N SER A 164 -3.31 -14.48 8.79
CA SER A 164 -4.18 -15.66 8.83
C SER A 164 -4.01 -16.62 7.65
N ASN A 165 -3.68 -16.13 6.45
CA ASN A 165 -3.36 -16.99 5.31
C ASN A 165 -1.94 -17.53 5.45
N SER A 166 -1.77 -18.86 5.31
CA SER A 166 -0.49 -19.52 5.59
C SER A 166 0.68 -19.00 4.74
N GLN A 167 0.46 -18.72 3.46
CA GLN A 167 1.51 -18.18 2.57
C GLN A 167 1.85 -16.73 2.92
N LEU A 168 0.84 -15.87 3.06
CA LEU A 168 1.05 -14.45 3.37
C LEU A 168 1.61 -14.26 4.78
N ARG A 169 1.20 -15.10 5.73
CA ARG A 169 1.75 -15.11 7.09
C ARG A 169 3.23 -15.45 7.09
N SER A 170 3.66 -16.45 6.31
CA SER A 170 5.09 -16.78 6.21
C SER A 170 5.92 -15.61 5.70
N LEU A 171 5.40 -14.83 4.74
CA LEU A 171 6.04 -13.61 4.27
C LEU A 171 6.05 -12.51 5.36
N ALA A 172 4.92 -12.34 6.04
CA ALA A 172 4.81 -11.38 7.14
C ALA A 172 5.79 -11.70 8.28
N GLU A 173 5.98 -12.97 8.63
CA GLU A 173 6.94 -13.42 9.65
C GLU A 173 8.39 -13.10 9.28
N VAL A 174 8.76 -13.19 8.00
CA VAL A 174 10.09 -12.77 7.53
C VAL A 174 10.31 -11.28 7.78
N TYR A 175 9.32 -10.44 7.45
CA TYR A 175 9.44 -8.99 7.65
C TYR A 175 9.23 -8.54 9.09
N ALA A 176 8.59 -9.33 9.94
CA ALA A 176 8.44 -9.04 11.36
C ALA A 176 9.72 -9.26 12.18
N SER A 177 10.76 -9.85 11.59
CA SER A 177 12.05 -10.04 12.26
C SER A 177 12.73 -8.71 12.58
N ASP A 178 13.43 -8.60 13.70
CA ASP A 178 14.04 -7.36 14.16
C ASP A 178 15.13 -6.83 13.23
N ASP A 179 15.80 -7.70 12.50
CA ASP A 179 16.85 -7.39 11.52
C ASP A 179 16.31 -7.23 10.07
N ALA A 180 14.99 -7.27 9.88
CA ALA A 180 14.40 -7.28 8.54
C ALA A 180 14.11 -5.88 7.96
N THR A 181 14.34 -4.80 8.70
CA THR A 181 13.97 -3.44 8.26
C THR A 181 14.62 -3.06 6.93
N ASP A 182 15.93 -3.25 6.78
CA ASP A 182 16.64 -2.90 5.54
C ASP A 182 16.17 -3.74 4.35
N LYS A 183 15.92 -5.04 4.59
CA LYS A 183 15.35 -5.92 3.58
C LYS A 183 13.96 -5.46 3.16
N PHE A 184 13.10 -5.15 4.13
CA PHE A 184 11.75 -4.66 3.88
C PHE A 184 11.77 -3.38 3.03
N VAL A 185 12.58 -2.39 3.41
CA VAL A 185 12.72 -1.12 2.67
C VAL A 185 13.20 -1.38 1.23
N SER A 186 14.21 -2.23 1.05
CA SER A 186 14.73 -2.58 -0.27
C SER A 186 13.67 -3.24 -1.15
N ASP A 187 12.96 -4.23 -0.61
CA ASP A 187 11.93 -4.98 -1.33
C ASP A 187 10.70 -4.10 -1.64
N PHE A 188 10.32 -3.20 -0.72
CA PHE A 188 9.26 -2.21 -0.95
C PHE A 188 9.62 -1.29 -2.11
N ILE A 189 10.84 -0.72 -2.13
CA ILE A 189 11.30 0.17 -3.20
C ILE A 189 11.32 -0.56 -4.54
N ALA A 190 11.75 -1.82 -4.58
CA ALA A 190 11.74 -2.62 -5.80
C ALA A 190 10.31 -2.83 -6.34
N ALA A 191 9.37 -3.21 -5.46
CA ALA A 191 7.97 -3.38 -5.81
C ALA A 191 7.29 -2.05 -6.21
N TRP A 192 7.61 -0.96 -5.51
CA TRP A 192 7.15 0.39 -5.85
C TRP A 192 7.61 0.80 -7.25
N ASN A 193 8.90 0.66 -7.54
CA ASN A 193 9.45 0.97 -8.86
C ASN A 193 8.79 0.15 -9.98
N LYS A 194 8.49 -1.12 -9.72
CA LYS A 194 7.77 -1.97 -10.68
C LYS A 194 6.39 -1.40 -11.00
N VAL A 195 5.61 -1.00 -9.98
CA VAL A 195 4.27 -0.41 -10.17
C VAL A 195 4.37 0.94 -10.87
N MET A 196 5.30 1.81 -10.43
CA MET A 196 5.47 3.15 -11.01
C MET A 196 5.94 3.13 -12.47
N ASN A 197 6.53 2.04 -12.94
CA ASN A 197 6.96 1.86 -14.31
C ASN A 197 6.07 0.91 -15.13
N ALA A 198 4.93 0.47 -14.59
CA ALA A 198 4.00 -0.43 -15.29
C ALA A 198 3.40 0.18 -16.57
N ASP A 199 3.38 1.51 -16.68
CA ASP A 199 2.99 2.27 -17.86
C ASP A 199 4.14 2.46 -18.89
N ARG A 200 5.34 1.98 -18.58
CA ARG A 200 6.53 2.20 -19.40
C ARG A 200 6.87 0.97 -20.22
N PHE A 201 6.60 1.01 -21.53
CA PHE A 201 6.89 -0.06 -22.47
C PHE A 201 8.27 0.07 -23.13
N ASP A 202 9.03 1.08 -22.75
CA ASP A 202 10.38 1.41 -23.22
C ASP A 202 11.48 1.03 -22.21
N LYS A 203 11.11 0.39 -21.09
CA LYS A 203 12.02 0.02 -19.98
C LYS A 203 11.96 -1.48 -19.69
#